data_b24708455ab27774c85b6ec76c2d7a46
#
_entry.id   b24708455ab27774c85b6ec76c2d7a46
#
_cell.length_a   1.000
_cell.length_b   1.000
_cell.length_c   1.000
_cell.angle_alpha   90.00
_cell.angle_beta   90.00
_cell.angle_gamma   90.00
#
_symmetry.space_group_name_H-M   'P 1'
#
loop_
_entity.id
_entity.type
_entity.pdbx_description
1 polymer ?
#
loop_
_entity_poly.entity_id
_entity_poly.type
_entity_poly.pdbx_seq_one_letter_code
_entity_poly.pdbx_strand_id
1 'polypeptide(L)'
;QLEVYARVLIRFVHAVMMCRSDVEAFTLGTRLTRITRELSARNPDSALSRAANAVEDWSGGTRLGEGIKEFNDQWGIRGMARGATVLILSDGWDRGDSETVSEQMERLHRVTHRIVWANPLKATPNYEPLAKGMAAALPHIDNFVEGNSFNSLKDLSKLLTE
;
A
#
# COMPACT_ATOMS: atom_id res chain seq x y z
N GLN A 1 3.35 17.83 -2.29
CA GLN A 1 2.92 17.05 -3.47
C GLN A 1 2.65 15.58 -3.13
N LEU A 2 3.51 15.00 -2.29
CA LEU A 2 3.27 13.66 -1.78
C LEU A 2 1.96 13.59 -1.01
N GLU A 3 1.63 14.67 -0.30
CA GLU A 3 0.39 14.79 0.46
C GLU A 3 -0.85 14.75 -0.45
N VAL A 4 -0.81 15.43 -1.58
CA VAL A 4 -1.92 15.43 -2.54
C VAL A 4 -2.16 14.03 -3.09
N TYR A 5 -1.08 13.34 -3.46
CA TYR A 5 -1.18 11.97 -3.95
C TYR A 5 -1.69 11.03 -2.87
N ALA A 6 -1.20 11.17 -1.63
CA ALA A 6 -1.66 10.37 -0.50
C ALA A 6 -3.16 10.53 -0.27
N ARG A 7 -3.68 11.73 -0.42
CA ARG A 7 -5.12 11.99 -0.31
C ARG A 7 -5.92 11.22 -1.35
N VAL A 8 -5.45 11.20 -2.60
CA VAL A 8 -6.10 10.44 -3.68
C VAL A 8 -6.12 8.95 -3.35
N LEU A 9 -5.00 8.42 -2.88
CA LEU A 9 -4.89 7.01 -2.52
C LEU A 9 -5.80 6.64 -1.35
N ILE A 10 -5.85 7.48 -0.33
CA ILE A 10 -6.72 7.24 0.83
C ILE A 10 -8.18 7.27 0.42
N ARG A 11 -8.57 8.20 -0.45
CA ARG A 11 -9.93 8.24 -0.99
C ARG A 11 -10.27 7.00 -1.78
N PHE A 12 -9.33 6.49 -2.57
CA PHE A 12 -9.52 5.24 -3.29
C PHE A 12 -9.75 4.07 -2.33
N VAL A 13 -8.90 3.94 -1.31
CA VAL A 13 -9.04 2.88 -0.30
C VAL A 13 -10.38 3.01 0.43
N HIS A 14 -10.79 4.22 0.77
CA HIS A 14 -12.09 4.46 1.39
C HIS A 14 -13.25 3.97 0.51
N ALA A 15 -13.20 4.28 -0.79
CA ALA A 15 -14.22 3.83 -1.73
C ALA A 15 -14.28 2.29 -1.79
N VAL A 16 -13.13 1.62 -1.81
CA VAL A 16 -13.06 0.15 -1.77
C VAL A 16 -13.72 -0.37 -0.50
N MET A 17 -13.43 0.25 0.64
CA MET A 17 -14.00 -0.17 1.94
C MET A 17 -15.51 0.02 2.00
N MET A 18 -16.05 1.03 1.32
CA MET A 18 -17.50 1.23 1.27
C MET A 18 -18.21 0.18 0.41
N CYS A 19 -17.51 -0.42 -0.53
CA CYS A 19 -18.07 -1.42 -1.45
C CYS A 19 -17.82 -2.86 -1.03
N ARG A 20 -16.91 -3.10 -0.11
CA ARG A 20 -16.49 -4.46 0.29
C ARG A 20 -16.41 -4.58 1.80
N SER A 21 -16.81 -5.75 2.31
CA SER A 21 -16.50 -6.15 3.67
C SER A 21 -15.10 -6.74 3.74
N ASP A 22 -14.55 -6.91 4.92
CA ASP A 22 -13.27 -7.58 5.16
C ASP A 22 -12.06 -6.88 4.51
N VAL A 23 -12.09 -5.54 4.46
CA VAL A 23 -10.97 -4.74 4.00
C VAL A 23 -10.25 -4.14 5.20
N GLU A 24 -8.93 -4.29 5.23
CA GLU A 24 -8.07 -3.67 6.22
C GLU A 24 -7.15 -2.67 5.53
N ALA A 25 -6.89 -1.56 6.17
CA ALA A 25 -6.09 -0.49 5.60
C ALA A 25 -5.00 -0.01 6.55
N PHE A 26 -3.83 0.24 5.99
CA PHE A 26 -2.64 0.67 6.73
C PHE A 26 -1.92 1.76 5.95
N THR A 27 -1.19 2.62 6.64
CA THR A 27 -0.23 3.53 6.00
C THR A 27 1.18 3.07 6.33
N LEU A 28 2.07 3.23 5.35
CA LEU A 28 3.51 3.00 5.49
C LEU A 28 4.22 4.35 5.49
N GLY A 29 4.77 4.74 6.61
CA GLY A 29 5.58 5.94 6.75
C GLY A 29 6.86 5.60 7.48
N THR A 30 7.24 6.40 8.44
CA THR A 30 8.33 6.06 9.36
C THR A 30 7.95 4.87 10.23
N ARG A 31 6.66 4.66 10.41
CA ARG A 31 6.09 3.49 11.07
C ARG A 31 4.82 3.04 10.36
N LEU A 32 4.42 1.82 10.60
CA LEU A 32 3.14 1.29 10.12
C LEU A 32 2.01 1.80 11.00
N THR A 33 0.95 2.31 10.39
CA THR A 33 -0.25 2.74 11.13
C THR A 33 -1.49 2.08 10.53
N ARG A 34 -2.26 1.39 11.35
CA ARG A 34 -3.55 0.82 10.93
C ARG A 34 -4.60 1.92 10.92
N ILE A 35 -5.27 2.11 9.80
CA ILE A 35 -6.28 3.16 9.62
C ILE A 35 -7.65 2.63 9.22
N THR A 36 -7.88 1.35 9.38
CA THR A 36 -9.16 0.72 9.05
C THR A 36 -10.33 1.39 9.75
N ARG A 37 -10.18 1.65 11.04
CA ARG A 37 -11.22 2.27 11.86
C ARG A 37 -11.52 3.70 11.40
N GLU A 38 -10.48 4.47 11.11
CA GLU A 38 -10.61 5.86 10.67
C GLU A 38 -11.33 5.94 9.33
N LEU A 39 -11.05 5.00 8.43
CA LEU A 39 -11.68 4.95 7.11
C LEU A 39 -13.07 4.32 7.11
N SER A 40 -13.56 3.84 8.24
CA SER A 40 -14.93 3.29 8.31
C SER A 40 -16.01 4.37 8.34
N ALA A 41 -15.66 5.63 8.52
CA ALA A 41 -16.60 6.74 8.42
C ALA A 41 -17.17 6.82 6.99
N ARG A 42 -18.49 7.00 6.87
CA ARG A 42 -19.15 7.02 5.56
C ARG A 42 -18.78 8.26 4.73
N ASN A 43 -18.68 9.41 5.37
CA ASN A 43 -18.32 10.66 4.69
C ASN A 43 -16.84 10.59 4.30
N PRO A 44 -16.50 10.73 2.99
CA PRO A 44 -15.10 10.64 2.55
C PRO A 44 -14.19 11.70 3.17
N ASP A 45 -14.68 12.91 3.36
CA ASP A 45 -13.87 13.98 3.95
C ASP A 45 -13.59 13.72 5.43
N SER A 46 -14.56 13.21 6.16
CA SER A 46 -14.37 12.80 7.56
C SER A 46 -13.39 11.64 7.68
N ALA A 47 -13.51 10.65 6.81
CA ALA A 47 -12.61 9.50 6.78
C ALA A 47 -11.17 9.94 6.49
N LEU A 48 -10.99 10.81 5.49
CA LEU A 48 -9.68 11.34 5.12
C LEU A 48 -9.06 12.12 6.28
N SER A 49 -9.84 12.98 6.92
CA SER A 49 -9.39 13.78 8.07
C SER A 49 -8.94 12.90 9.23
N ARG A 50 -9.72 11.88 9.55
CA ARG A 50 -9.40 10.94 10.64
C ARG A 50 -8.14 10.16 10.33
N ALA A 51 -7.99 9.67 9.11
CA ALA A 51 -6.80 8.95 8.67
C ALA A 51 -5.56 9.86 8.74
N ALA A 52 -5.68 11.09 8.27
CA ALA A 52 -4.58 12.05 8.30
C ALA A 52 -4.14 12.35 9.74
N ASN A 53 -5.07 12.46 10.68
CA ASN A 53 -4.76 12.72 12.08
C ASN A 53 -4.16 11.50 12.80
N ALA A 54 -4.46 10.30 12.34
CA ALA A 54 -3.94 9.07 12.94
C ALA A 54 -2.45 8.85 12.62
N VAL A 55 -1.96 9.42 11.53
CA VAL A 55 -0.57 9.29 11.11
C VAL A 55 0.23 10.45 11.68
N GLU A 56 1.21 10.15 12.53
CA GLU A 56 1.96 11.16 13.25
C GLU A 56 2.93 11.95 12.38
N ASP A 57 3.50 11.34 11.36
CA ASP A 57 4.57 11.97 10.58
C ASP A 57 4.47 11.64 9.10
N TRP A 58 3.78 12.50 8.36
CA TRP A 58 3.65 12.37 6.92
C TRP A 58 4.92 12.76 6.16
N SER A 59 5.80 13.54 6.77
CA SER A 59 6.98 14.10 6.10
C SER A 59 8.26 13.32 6.36
N GLY A 60 8.24 12.37 7.26
CA GLY A 60 9.43 11.66 7.73
C GLY A 60 10.03 10.64 6.77
N GLY A 61 9.39 10.43 5.61
CA GLY A 61 9.82 9.42 4.65
C GLY A 61 9.25 8.04 4.99
N THR A 62 9.61 7.07 4.15
CA THR A 62 9.06 5.71 4.29
C THR A 62 10.17 4.72 4.59
N ARG A 63 9.94 3.87 5.59
CA ARG A 63 10.75 2.69 5.88
C ARG A 63 9.96 1.47 5.45
N LEU A 64 10.07 1.16 4.16
CA LEU A 64 9.22 0.19 3.49
C LEU A 64 9.40 -1.22 4.04
N GLY A 65 10.64 -1.70 4.12
CA GLY A 65 10.94 -3.04 4.62
C GLY A 65 10.54 -3.25 6.07
N GLU A 66 10.83 -2.26 6.92
CA GLU A 66 10.47 -2.32 8.34
C GLU A 66 8.95 -2.28 8.52
N GLY A 67 8.24 -1.48 7.72
CA GLY A 67 6.79 -1.41 7.77
C GLY A 67 6.14 -2.71 7.34
N ILE A 68 6.62 -3.33 6.28
CA ILE A 68 6.11 -4.64 5.82
C ILE A 68 6.41 -5.70 6.88
N LYS A 69 7.61 -5.66 7.49
CA LYS A 69 7.96 -6.57 8.58
C LYS A 69 7.00 -6.43 9.76
N GLU A 70 6.73 -5.22 10.17
CA GLU A 70 5.78 -4.95 11.26
C GLU A 70 4.39 -5.48 10.93
N PHE A 71 3.92 -5.27 9.70
CA PHE A 71 2.66 -5.83 9.24
C PHE A 71 2.67 -7.36 9.32
N ASN A 72 3.71 -8.00 8.78
CA ASN A 72 3.84 -9.46 8.80
C ASN A 72 3.82 -10.01 10.22
N ASP A 73 4.59 -9.40 11.12
CA ASP A 73 4.73 -9.88 12.50
C ASP A 73 3.46 -9.72 13.32
N GLN A 74 2.77 -8.60 13.17
CA GLN A 74 1.64 -8.27 14.02
C GLN A 74 0.29 -8.76 13.49
N TRP A 75 0.10 -8.76 12.18
CA TRP A 75 -1.21 -9.09 11.59
C TRP A 75 -1.14 -10.12 10.48
N GLY A 76 -0.23 -9.93 9.54
CA GLY A 76 -0.25 -10.63 8.25
C GLY A 76 -0.12 -12.13 8.36
N ILE A 77 0.99 -12.58 8.90
CA ILE A 77 1.32 -14.01 8.98
C ILE A 77 0.38 -14.73 9.96
N ARG A 78 -0.10 -14.04 10.99
CA ARG A 78 -1.01 -14.60 11.97
C ARG A 78 -2.41 -14.91 11.43
N GLY A 79 -2.76 -14.34 10.30
CA GLY A 79 -4.06 -14.64 9.68
C GLY A 79 -4.58 -13.60 8.71
N MET A 80 -4.33 -12.31 8.95
CA MET A 80 -4.94 -11.25 8.14
C MET A 80 -4.56 -11.33 6.66
N ALA A 81 -3.31 -11.66 6.35
CA ALA A 81 -2.84 -11.74 4.97
C ALA A 81 -3.05 -13.11 4.32
N ARG A 82 -3.40 -14.14 5.10
CA ARG A 82 -3.55 -15.50 4.56
C ARG A 82 -4.70 -15.57 3.57
N GLY A 83 -4.36 -15.91 2.32
CA GLY A 83 -5.33 -16.00 1.24
C GLY A 83 -5.86 -14.65 0.79
N ALA A 84 -5.34 -13.54 1.28
CA ALA A 84 -5.79 -12.20 0.94
C ALA A 84 -5.15 -11.69 -0.34
N THR A 85 -5.83 -10.75 -0.99
CA THR A 85 -5.20 -9.89 -2.00
C THR A 85 -4.66 -8.67 -1.26
N VAL A 86 -3.35 -8.46 -1.36
CA VAL A 86 -2.68 -7.32 -0.75
C VAL A 86 -2.38 -6.29 -1.82
N LEU A 87 -2.86 -5.07 -1.60
CA LEU A 87 -2.58 -3.95 -2.48
C LEU A 87 -1.59 -3.02 -1.80
N ILE A 88 -0.46 -2.76 -2.44
CA ILE A 88 0.53 -1.82 -1.98
C ILE A 88 0.57 -0.64 -2.94
N LEU A 89 0.38 0.56 -2.42
CA LEU A 89 0.37 1.81 -3.17
C LEU A 89 1.62 2.61 -2.78
N SER A 90 2.66 2.53 -3.60
CA SER A 90 3.96 3.11 -3.26
C SER A 90 4.83 3.31 -4.51
N ASP A 91 5.71 4.32 -4.49
CA ASP A 91 6.73 4.52 -5.51
C ASP A 91 7.99 3.69 -5.28
N GLY A 92 8.04 2.95 -4.17
CA GLY A 92 9.18 2.09 -3.84
C GLY A 92 10.38 2.80 -3.21
N TRP A 93 10.29 4.10 -2.97
CA TRP A 93 11.33 4.80 -2.24
C TRP A 93 11.39 4.30 -0.80
N ASP A 94 12.60 4.00 -0.34
CA ASP A 94 12.81 3.41 0.97
C ASP A 94 14.05 4.01 1.61
N ARG A 95 13.91 4.46 2.86
CA ARG A 95 15.03 4.94 3.67
C ARG A 95 15.78 3.82 4.37
N GLY A 96 15.22 2.63 4.38
CA GLY A 96 15.81 1.48 5.04
C GLY A 96 16.67 0.62 4.14
N ASP A 97 16.83 -0.63 4.55
CA ASP A 97 17.63 -1.62 3.84
C ASP A 97 16.78 -2.37 2.80
N SER A 98 17.25 -2.39 1.56
CA SER A 98 16.55 -3.07 0.47
C SER A 98 16.48 -4.59 0.67
N GLU A 99 17.44 -5.20 1.38
CA GLU A 99 17.37 -6.62 1.70
C GLU A 99 16.16 -6.91 2.59
N THR A 100 15.87 -6.03 3.54
CA THR A 100 14.68 -6.17 4.39
C THR A 100 13.41 -6.12 3.56
N VAL A 101 13.33 -5.25 2.55
CA VAL A 101 12.19 -5.20 1.63
C VAL A 101 12.02 -6.55 0.95
N SER A 102 13.10 -7.08 0.38
CA SER A 102 13.06 -8.36 -0.34
C SER A 102 12.62 -9.51 0.57
N GLU A 103 13.20 -9.62 1.75
CA GLU A 103 12.88 -10.69 2.72
C GLU A 103 11.42 -10.62 3.16
N GLN A 104 10.93 -9.42 3.47
CA GLN A 104 9.58 -9.26 3.99
C GLN A 104 8.52 -9.40 2.89
N MET A 105 8.84 -9.00 1.67
CA MET A 105 7.97 -9.24 0.52
C MET A 105 7.87 -10.73 0.20
N GLU A 106 8.98 -11.45 0.25
CA GLU A 106 8.98 -12.89 0.06
C GLU A 106 8.12 -13.58 1.12
N ARG A 107 8.29 -13.18 2.37
CA ARG A 107 7.53 -13.71 3.50
C ARG A 107 6.03 -13.45 3.36
N LEU A 108 5.66 -12.24 2.95
CA LEU A 108 4.27 -11.86 2.70
C LEU A 108 3.68 -12.65 1.53
N HIS A 109 4.44 -12.79 0.45
CA HIS A 109 4.00 -13.49 -0.76
C HIS A 109 3.64 -14.96 -0.48
N ARG A 110 4.34 -15.61 0.45
CA ARG A 110 4.09 -17.02 0.79
C ARG A 110 2.70 -17.30 1.33
N VAL A 111 2.07 -16.31 1.97
CA VAL A 111 0.78 -16.52 2.64
C VAL A 111 -0.39 -15.86 1.93
N THR A 112 -0.13 -14.91 1.05
CA THR A 112 -1.18 -14.17 0.33
C THR A 112 -1.69 -14.96 -0.88
N HIS A 113 -2.89 -14.61 -1.31
CA HIS A 113 -3.40 -15.04 -2.61
C HIS A 113 -2.68 -14.31 -3.73
N ARG A 114 -2.50 -12.99 -3.59
CA ARG A 114 -1.92 -12.15 -4.61
C ARG A 114 -1.39 -10.86 -4.01
N ILE A 115 -0.25 -10.38 -4.51
CA ILE A 115 0.26 -9.04 -4.21
C ILE A 115 0.17 -8.20 -5.47
N VAL A 116 -0.58 -7.10 -5.36
CA VAL A 116 -0.71 -6.08 -6.40
C VAL A 116 0.03 -4.84 -5.93
N TRP A 117 0.90 -4.31 -6.76
CA TRP A 117 1.64 -3.09 -6.46
C TRP A 117 1.29 -2.02 -7.47
N ALA A 118 0.77 -0.89 -6.99
CA ALA A 118 0.47 0.26 -7.83
C ALA A 118 1.52 1.34 -7.57
N ASN A 119 2.28 1.66 -8.60
CA ASN A 119 3.34 2.67 -8.52
C ASN A 119 2.94 3.89 -9.35
N PRO A 120 2.84 5.09 -8.74
CA PRO A 120 2.42 6.29 -9.44
C PRO A 120 3.38 6.74 -10.52
N LEU A 121 4.66 6.34 -10.44
CA LEU A 121 5.68 6.72 -11.40
C LEU A 121 5.72 5.82 -12.63
N LYS A 122 5.02 4.68 -12.61
CA LYS A 122 5.10 3.70 -13.69
C LYS A 122 4.64 4.26 -15.05
N ALA A 123 3.69 5.20 -15.06
CA ALA A 123 3.21 5.82 -16.27
C ALA A 123 4.14 6.92 -16.82
N THR A 124 5.18 7.30 -16.06
CA THR A 124 6.13 8.31 -16.50
C THR A 124 6.94 7.79 -17.68
N PRO A 125 7.04 8.55 -18.78
CA PRO A 125 7.85 8.13 -19.94
C PRO A 125 9.27 7.76 -19.53
N ASN A 126 9.77 6.64 -20.07
CA ASN A 126 11.10 6.09 -19.77
C ASN A 126 11.29 5.68 -18.31
N TYR A 127 10.17 5.42 -17.59
CA TYR A 127 10.28 4.94 -16.22
C TYR A 127 11.01 3.59 -16.15
N GLU A 128 11.93 3.48 -15.20
CA GLU A 128 12.57 2.22 -14.84
C GLU A 128 12.49 2.07 -13.32
N PRO A 129 12.29 0.86 -12.79
CA PRO A 129 12.16 0.64 -11.34
C PRO A 129 13.53 0.67 -10.66
N LEU A 130 14.19 1.81 -10.68
CA LEU A 130 15.56 1.98 -10.17
C LEU A 130 15.63 2.26 -8.67
N ALA A 131 14.52 2.67 -8.04
CA ALA A 131 14.49 2.82 -6.59
C ALA A 131 14.80 1.47 -5.95
N LYS A 132 15.73 1.44 -4.99
CA LYS A 132 16.20 0.19 -4.36
C LYS A 132 15.06 -0.63 -3.77
N GLY A 133 14.11 0.03 -3.10
CA GLY A 133 12.95 -0.65 -2.55
C GLY A 133 12.08 -1.28 -3.63
N MET A 134 11.88 -0.57 -4.74
CA MET A 134 11.08 -1.08 -5.86
C MET A 134 11.75 -2.30 -6.51
N ALA A 135 13.04 -2.19 -6.77
CA ALA A 135 13.81 -3.29 -7.36
C ALA A 135 13.80 -4.53 -6.46
N ALA A 136 13.91 -4.34 -5.15
CA ALA A 136 13.88 -5.43 -4.17
C ALA A 136 12.49 -6.08 -4.07
N ALA A 137 11.43 -5.31 -4.21
CA ALA A 137 10.05 -5.81 -4.10
C ALA A 137 9.59 -6.52 -5.38
N LEU A 138 10.07 -6.07 -6.53
CA LEU A 138 9.57 -6.47 -7.84
C LEU A 138 9.49 -7.99 -8.07
N PRO A 139 10.50 -8.81 -7.69
CA PRO A 139 10.41 -10.27 -7.88
C PRO A 139 9.26 -10.95 -7.12
N HIS A 140 8.70 -10.28 -6.14
CA HIS A 140 7.66 -10.83 -5.26
C HIS A 140 6.27 -10.25 -5.55
N ILE A 141 6.14 -9.46 -6.60
CA ILE A 141 4.88 -8.82 -7.00
C ILE A 141 4.21 -9.65 -8.09
N ASP A 142 2.92 -9.93 -7.91
CA ASP A 142 2.13 -10.66 -8.92
C ASP A 142 1.64 -9.73 -10.03
N ASN A 143 1.19 -8.53 -9.68
CA ASN A 143 0.72 -7.53 -10.65
C ASN A 143 1.34 -6.18 -10.32
N PHE A 144 2.11 -5.64 -11.24
CA PHE A 144 2.73 -4.32 -11.11
C PHE A 144 2.02 -3.35 -12.06
N VAL A 145 1.28 -2.39 -11.49
CA VAL A 145 0.38 -1.52 -12.26
C VAL A 145 0.64 -0.04 -11.97
N GLU A 146 0.06 0.81 -12.82
CA GLU A 146 0.07 2.24 -12.61
C GLU A 146 -0.88 2.64 -11.48
N GLY A 147 -0.55 3.67 -10.74
CA GLY A 147 -1.37 4.15 -9.63
C GLY A 147 -1.58 5.66 -9.63
N ASN A 148 -1.44 6.33 -10.78
CA ASN A 148 -1.38 7.78 -10.83
C ASN A 148 -2.58 8.46 -11.51
N SER A 149 -3.56 7.70 -12.01
CA SER A 149 -4.72 8.27 -12.68
C SER A 149 -6.01 7.59 -12.22
N PHE A 150 -7.13 8.25 -12.46
CA PHE A 150 -8.44 7.69 -12.15
C PHE A 150 -8.69 6.36 -12.90
N ASN A 151 -8.29 6.29 -14.16
CA ASN A 151 -8.44 5.07 -14.94
C ASN A 151 -7.60 3.93 -14.40
N SER A 152 -6.37 4.21 -13.97
CA SER A 152 -5.50 3.22 -13.33
C SER A 152 -6.14 2.67 -12.05
N LEU A 153 -6.72 3.54 -11.24
CA LEU A 153 -7.39 3.15 -10.00
C LEU A 153 -8.64 2.31 -10.28
N LYS A 154 -9.36 2.62 -11.36
CA LYS A 154 -10.51 1.83 -11.79
C LYS A 154 -10.09 0.44 -12.24
N ASP A 155 -9.01 0.32 -13.02
CA ASP A 155 -8.45 -0.95 -13.44
C ASP A 155 -7.97 -1.76 -12.23
N LEU A 156 -7.39 -1.08 -11.26
CA LEU A 156 -6.94 -1.66 -10.02
C LEU A 156 -8.10 -2.28 -9.24
N SER A 157 -9.25 -1.62 -9.18
CA SER A 157 -10.41 -2.16 -8.48
C SER A 157 -10.90 -3.47 -9.10
N LYS A 158 -10.73 -3.65 -10.42
CA LYS A 158 -11.06 -4.91 -11.09
C LYS A 158 -10.13 -6.05 -10.64
N LEU A 159 -8.83 -5.76 -10.49
CA LEU A 159 -7.88 -6.75 -10.01
C LEU A 159 -8.20 -7.23 -8.60
N LEU A 160 -8.75 -6.35 -7.77
CA LEU A 160 -9.10 -6.70 -6.39
C LEU A 160 -10.30 -7.64 -6.29
N THR A 161 -11.10 -7.74 -7.35
CA THR A 161 -12.28 -8.62 -7.38
C THR A 161 -11.99 -10.00 -7.99
N GLU A 162 -10.83 -10.17 -8.56
CA GLU A 162 -10.37 -11.45 -9.09
C GLU A 162 -9.73 -12.28 -7.96
#